data_dc33ef845bed7abcd966480e69eba629
#
_entry.id   dc33ef845bed7abcd966480e69eba629
#
_cell.length_a   1.000
_cell.length_b   1.000
_cell.length_c   1.000
_cell.angle_alpha   90.00
_cell.angle_beta   90.00
_cell.angle_gamma   90.00
#
_symmetry.space_group_name_H-M   'P 1'
#
loop_
_entity.id
_entity.type
_entity.pdbx_description
1 polymer ?
#
loop_
_entity_poly.entity_id
_entity_poly.type
_entity_poly.pdbx_seq_one_letter_code
_entity_poly.pdbx_strand_id
1 'polypeptide(L)'
;MLRFSANLGFLWTDLALTDAIKAAAAFGFDAVECHWPFDVPSKSVHSTLKGIGLPMVSLNTRRGDIKAGDFGIAAVPGREKQARSYIREAIKYAQEVDAHAVHVMAGRTDHGKAAEDCFRDNLIYASELAAPHDVTILIEPINRNDVKGYHLAYVEDGVETIKATKCKNIRLMFDCYHVQITQGDTVRLIRDNIEHIGHIQIAAVPDRGEPDSGVLEYREVFLALEEVNYDGFIGAEYRPRNGTAEGLGWLKEVRSWLL
;
A
#
# COMPACT_ATOMS: atom_id res chain seq x y z
N MET A 1 13.73 -13.31 8.45
CA MET A 1 12.71 -12.91 9.48
C MET A 1 11.82 -11.85 8.88
N LEU A 2 10.50 -12.04 8.91
CA LEU A 2 9.52 -11.09 8.36
C LEU A 2 9.49 -9.80 9.18
N ARG A 3 9.31 -8.67 8.49
CA ARG A 3 9.26 -7.32 9.07
C ARG A 3 7.89 -6.71 8.81
N PHE A 4 7.32 -6.02 9.82
CA PHE A 4 5.96 -5.50 9.75
C PHE A 4 5.93 -3.98 9.79
N SER A 5 5.15 -3.35 8.91
CA SER A 5 4.82 -1.93 8.95
C SER A 5 3.41 -1.69 9.48
N ALA A 6 3.23 -0.64 10.26
CA ALA A 6 1.92 -0.19 10.70
C ALA A 6 1.31 0.76 9.66
N ASN A 7 0.12 0.46 9.14
CA ASN A 7 -0.61 1.40 8.29
C ASN A 7 -1.35 2.43 9.15
N LEU A 8 -0.81 3.64 9.24
CA LEU A 8 -1.36 4.72 10.05
C LEU A 8 -2.60 5.40 9.43
N GLY A 9 -3.07 4.91 8.28
CA GLY A 9 -4.37 5.24 7.74
C GLY A 9 -5.53 4.47 8.39
N PHE A 10 -5.21 3.37 9.12
CA PHE A 10 -6.15 2.53 9.86
C PHE A 10 -5.80 2.41 11.34
N LEU A 11 -4.52 2.29 11.67
CA LEU A 11 -4.04 2.12 13.04
C LEU A 11 -3.79 3.48 13.70
N TRP A 12 -4.18 3.63 14.97
CA TRP A 12 -4.03 4.87 15.75
C TRP A 12 -4.56 6.12 15.03
N THR A 13 -5.70 6.01 14.35
CA THR A 13 -6.32 7.13 13.60
C THR A 13 -6.84 8.25 14.49
N ASP A 14 -6.92 8.04 15.79
CA ASP A 14 -7.26 9.00 16.84
C ASP A 14 -6.06 9.87 17.27
N LEU A 15 -4.84 9.51 16.88
CA LEU A 15 -3.63 10.25 17.20
C LEU A 15 -3.19 11.17 16.04
N ALA A 16 -2.44 12.21 16.37
CA ALA A 16 -1.70 12.95 15.35
C ALA A 16 -0.64 12.03 14.71
N LEU A 17 -0.35 12.20 13.41
CA LEU A 17 0.54 11.31 12.66
C LEU A 17 1.89 11.06 13.34
N THR A 18 2.52 12.12 13.89
CA THR A 18 3.79 12.00 14.62
C THR A 18 3.68 11.17 15.90
N ASP A 19 2.53 11.19 16.55
CA ASP A 19 2.30 10.39 17.76
C ASP A 19 1.91 8.95 17.41
N ALA A 20 1.16 8.74 16.31
CA ALA A 20 0.91 7.41 15.76
C ALA A 20 2.22 6.70 15.35
N ILE A 21 3.20 7.42 14.76
CA ILE A 21 4.54 6.90 14.46
C ILE A 21 5.24 6.41 15.74
N LYS A 22 5.20 7.23 16.81
CA LYS A 22 5.79 6.85 18.11
C LYS A 22 5.10 5.63 18.72
N ALA A 23 3.76 5.57 18.62
CA ALA A 23 2.98 4.44 19.09
C ALA A 23 3.36 3.16 18.33
N ALA A 24 3.45 3.20 17.00
CA ALA A 24 3.87 2.06 16.18
C ALA A 24 5.24 1.50 16.64
N ALA A 25 6.21 2.38 16.87
CA ALA A 25 7.52 1.98 17.39
C ALA A 25 7.43 1.34 18.79
N ALA A 26 6.66 1.94 19.70
CA ALA A 26 6.50 1.45 21.07
C ALA A 26 5.84 0.06 21.12
N PHE A 27 4.97 -0.24 20.15
CA PHE A 27 4.34 -1.56 20.01
C PHE A 27 5.14 -2.53 19.14
N GLY A 28 6.34 -2.14 18.69
CA GLY A 28 7.31 -3.03 18.08
C GLY A 28 7.14 -3.24 16.58
N PHE A 29 6.49 -2.35 15.86
CA PHE A 29 6.55 -2.36 14.39
C PHE A 29 7.95 -1.98 13.90
N ASP A 30 8.33 -2.55 12.75
CA ASP A 30 9.64 -2.34 12.14
C ASP A 30 9.66 -1.16 11.16
N ALA A 31 8.47 -0.68 10.77
CA ALA A 31 8.25 0.43 9.85
C ALA A 31 6.84 1.01 10.01
N VAL A 32 6.57 2.10 9.29
CA VAL A 32 5.21 2.65 9.15
C VAL A 32 4.90 2.93 7.68
N GLU A 33 3.62 3.01 7.37
CA GLU A 33 3.09 3.50 6.11
C GLU A 33 1.86 4.36 6.38
N CYS A 34 1.49 5.25 5.48
CA CYS A 34 0.34 6.10 5.68
C CYS A 34 -0.37 6.43 4.37
N HIS A 35 -1.66 6.80 4.43
CA HIS A 35 -2.41 7.07 3.22
C HIS A 35 -2.11 8.47 2.65
N TRP A 36 -2.53 9.52 3.34
CA TRP A 36 -2.50 10.91 2.80
C TRP A 36 -1.95 11.89 3.85
N PRO A 37 -0.62 11.94 4.03
CA PRO A 37 0.00 12.73 5.10
C PRO A 37 0.13 14.22 4.79
N PHE A 38 -0.39 14.72 3.69
CA PHE A 38 -0.08 16.05 3.10
C PHE A 38 -0.50 17.24 3.96
N ASP A 39 -1.36 17.05 4.95
CA ASP A 39 -1.77 18.10 5.89
C ASP A 39 -0.81 18.21 7.09
N VAL A 40 0.17 17.30 7.19
CA VAL A 40 1.22 17.33 8.23
C VAL A 40 2.54 17.77 7.60
N PRO A 41 3.26 18.76 8.15
CA PRO A 41 4.54 19.18 7.62
C PRO A 41 5.54 18.02 7.53
N SER A 42 6.06 17.76 6.34
CA SER A 42 7.02 16.66 6.07
C SER A 42 8.24 16.69 6.99
N LYS A 43 8.75 17.89 7.31
CA LYS A 43 9.86 18.06 8.24
C LYS A 43 9.56 17.50 9.64
N SER A 44 8.32 17.64 10.13
CA SER A 44 7.92 17.08 11.43
C SER A 44 7.87 15.55 11.38
N VAL A 45 7.31 15.01 10.30
CA VAL A 45 7.25 13.54 10.07
C VAL A 45 8.66 12.98 9.95
N HIS A 46 9.50 13.55 9.08
CA HIS A 46 10.89 13.11 8.89
C HIS A 46 11.68 13.14 10.21
N SER A 47 11.58 14.24 10.97
CA SER A 47 12.30 14.36 12.25
C SER A 47 11.83 13.29 13.25
N THR A 48 10.54 12.95 13.27
CA THR A 48 9.98 11.92 14.16
C THR A 48 10.48 10.52 13.73
N LEU A 49 10.38 10.18 12.45
CA LEU A 49 10.86 8.91 11.89
C LEU A 49 12.35 8.71 12.20
N LYS A 50 13.16 9.71 11.88
CA LYS A 50 14.62 9.68 12.11
C LYS A 50 14.99 9.58 13.59
N GLY A 51 14.28 10.31 14.46
CA GLY A 51 14.53 10.29 15.91
C GLY A 51 14.22 8.94 16.56
N ILE A 52 13.34 8.16 15.96
CA ILE A 52 12.93 6.83 16.45
C ILE A 52 13.67 5.70 15.70
N GLY A 53 14.16 5.98 14.49
CA GLY A 53 14.80 4.97 13.61
C GLY A 53 13.81 4.09 12.87
N LEU A 54 12.56 4.56 12.64
CA LEU A 54 11.55 3.84 11.86
C LEU A 54 11.49 4.37 10.42
N PRO A 55 11.59 3.52 9.38
CA PRO A 55 11.37 3.95 8.01
C PRO A 55 9.88 4.14 7.68
N MET A 56 9.58 5.05 6.73
CA MET A 56 8.29 5.15 6.04
C MET A 56 8.33 4.24 4.81
N VAL A 57 7.48 3.22 4.75
CA VAL A 57 7.44 2.29 3.60
C VAL A 57 6.74 2.94 2.42
N SER A 58 5.54 3.47 2.61
CA SER A 58 4.75 4.02 1.51
C SER A 58 3.78 5.10 1.95
N LEU A 59 3.35 5.89 0.97
CA LEU A 59 2.21 6.79 1.07
C LEU A 59 1.45 6.82 -0.26
N ASN A 60 0.18 7.28 -0.23
CA ASN A 60 -0.69 7.27 -1.41
C ASN A 60 -0.77 8.65 -2.07
N THR A 61 -0.99 8.69 -3.38
CA THR A 61 -1.46 9.90 -4.07
C THR A 61 -2.84 10.30 -3.56
N ARG A 62 -3.22 11.59 -3.67
CA ARG A 62 -4.55 12.05 -3.24
C ARG A 62 -5.67 11.29 -3.94
N ARG A 63 -6.77 11.05 -3.22
CA ARG A 63 -7.98 10.37 -3.74
C ARG A 63 -8.75 11.17 -4.77
N GLY A 64 -8.59 12.50 -4.80
CA GLY A 64 -9.44 13.38 -5.57
C GLY A 64 -10.60 13.94 -4.75
N ASP A 65 -11.70 14.29 -5.40
CA ASP A 65 -12.93 14.75 -4.75
C ASP A 65 -13.79 13.56 -4.26
N ILE A 66 -13.64 13.23 -2.99
CA ILE A 66 -14.35 12.10 -2.37
C ILE A 66 -15.88 12.30 -2.42
N LYS A 67 -16.34 13.55 -2.35
CA LYS A 67 -17.79 13.86 -2.42
C LYS A 67 -18.34 13.61 -3.82
N ALA A 68 -17.52 13.79 -4.85
CA ALA A 68 -17.85 13.43 -6.23
C ALA A 68 -17.67 11.92 -6.52
N GLY A 69 -17.20 11.14 -5.55
CA GLY A 69 -17.02 9.70 -5.67
C GLY A 69 -15.62 9.27 -6.11
N ASP A 70 -14.64 10.18 -6.15
CA ASP A 70 -13.25 9.81 -6.46
C ASP A 70 -12.64 8.85 -5.44
N PHE A 71 -11.80 7.93 -5.93
CA PHE A 71 -10.95 7.06 -5.12
C PHE A 71 -9.61 6.84 -5.83
N GLY A 72 -8.85 7.92 -6.05
CA GLY A 72 -7.78 8.01 -7.01
C GLY A 72 -8.30 8.51 -8.36
N ILE A 73 -7.40 8.99 -9.21
CA ILE A 73 -7.75 9.56 -10.52
C ILE A 73 -6.72 9.27 -11.61
N ALA A 74 -5.73 8.41 -11.34
CA ALA A 74 -4.64 8.21 -12.30
C ALA A 74 -5.08 7.48 -13.59
N ALA A 75 -6.19 6.72 -13.54
CA ALA A 75 -6.77 6.05 -14.70
C ALA A 75 -8.00 6.78 -15.27
N VAL A 76 -8.25 8.04 -14.90
CA VAL A 76 -9.44 8.78 -15.33
C VAL A 76 -9.11 9.71 -16.49
N PRO A 77 -9.51 9.38 -17.74
CA PRO A 77 -9.23 10.21 -18.90
C PRO A 77 -9.81 11.63 -18.75
N GLY A 78 -9.05 12.63 -19.24
CA GLY A 78 -9.39 14.05 -19.11
C GLY A 78 -8.96 14.70 -17.80
N ARG A 79 -8.42 13.91 -16.83
CA ARG A 79 -7.92 14.42 -15.55
C ARG A 79 -6.40 14.25 -15.37
N GLU A 80 -5.66 14.03 -16.46
CA GLU A 80 -4.22 13.73 -16.45
C GLU A 80 -3.40 14.86 -15.78
N LYS A 81 -3.74 16.12 -16.03
CA LYS A 81 -3.07 17.25 -15.38
C LYS A 81 -3.21 17.23 -13.86
N GLN A 82 -4.40 16.90 -13.38
CA GLN A 82 -4.69 16.80 -11.95
C GLN A 82 -4.00 15.58 -11.34
N ALA A 83 -4.08 14.41 -11.99
CA ALA A 83 -3.40 13.19 -11.57
C ALA A 83 -1.89 13.41 -11.43
N ARG A 84 -1.24 14.01 -12.43
CA ARG A 84 0.18 14.37 -12.40
C ARG A 84 0.53 15.40 -11.32
N SER A 85 -0.40 16.29 -10.96
CA SER A 85 -0.20 17.19 -9.81
C SER A 85 -0.16 16.42 -8.49
N TYR A 86 -1.05 15.46 -8.30
CA TYR A 86 -1.08 14.60 -7.11
C TYR A 86 0.14 13.66 -7.04
N ILE A 87 0.59 13.14 -8.18
CA ILE A 87 1.82 12.35 -8.28
C ILE A 87 3.04 13.18 -7.85
N ARG A 88 3.18 14.40 -8.38
CA ARG A 88 4.29 15.30 -7.97
C ARG A 88 4.28 15.60 -6.49
N GLU A 89 3.12 15.91 -5.95
CA GLU A 89 2.96 16.19 -4.51
C GLU A 89 3.38 14.99 -3.66
N ALA A 90 2.90 13.79 -4.01
CA ALA A 90 3.20 12.57 -3.27
C ALA A 90 4.69 12.20 -3.35
N ILE A 91 5.30 12.26 -4.53
CA ILE A 91 6.73 11.95 -4.72
C ILE A 91 7.59 12.99 -3.97
N LYS A 92 7.24 14.27 -4.04
CA LYS A 92 7.96 15.31 -3.28
C LYS A 92 7.88 15.05 -1.77
N TYR A 93 6.69 14.72 -1.27
CA TYR A 93 6.52 14.41 0.16
C TYR A 93 7.32 13.15 0.53
N ALA A 94 7.28 12.10 -0.30
CA ALA A 94 8.05 10.88 -0.10
C ALA A 94 9.56 11.15 0.02
N GLN A 95 10.11 12.00 -0.87
CA GLN A 95 11.51 12.46 -0.79
C GLN A 95 11.82 13.19 0.53
N GLU A 96 10.92 14.07 0.95
CA GLU A 96 11.11 14.88 2.15
C GLU A 96 11.07 14.07 3.45
N VAL A 97 10.46 12.87 3.42
CA VAL A 97 10.35 11.97 4.59
C VAL A 97 11.17 10.69 4.44
N ASP A 98 11.96 10.54 3.38
CA ASP A 98 12.72 9.35 3.02
C ASP A 98 11.83 8.09 2.90
N ALA A 99 10.63 8.23 2.32
CA ALA A 99 9.74 7.09 2.08
C ALA A 99 10.22 6.25 0.89
N HIS A 100 10.05 4.92 1.01
CA HIS A 100 10.53 3.98 -0.01
C HIS A 100 9.64 3.93 -1.25
N ALA A 101 8.33 4.21 -1.12
CA ALA A 101 7.38 4.05 -2.21
C ALA A 101 6.23 5.04 -2.19
N VAL A 102 5.61 5.21 -3.36
CA VAL A 102 4.36 5.96 -3.55
C VAL A 102 3.34 5.09 -4.27
N HIS A 103 2.18 4.85 -3.65
CA HIS A 103 1.05 4.22 -4.30
C HIS A 103 0.30 5.24 -5.18
N VAL A 104 0.30 4.99 -6.50
CA VAL A 104 -0.45 5.78 -7.47
C VAL A 104 -1.84 5.18 -7.64
N MET A 105 -2.82 5.78 -6.98
CA MET A 105 -4.20 5.30 -6.96
C MET A 105 -4.86 5.45 -8.33
N ALA A 106 -5.24 4.31 -8.94
CA ALA A 106 -5.84 4.28 -10.28
C ALA A 106 -7.15 5.07 -10.37
N GLY A 107 -8.08 4.80 -9.46
CA GLY A 107 -9.37 5.46 -9.41
C GLY A 107 -10.51 4.64 -10.02
N ARG A 108 -11.72 5.22 -9.92
CA ARG A 108 -12.95 4.64 -10.48
C ARG A 108 -13.16 5.15 -11.89
N THR A 109 -13.39 4.23 -12.84
CA THR A 109 -13.65 4.58 -14.24
C THR A 109 -14.31 3.42 -14.97
N ASP A 110 -15.04 3.73 -16.03
CA ASP A 110 -15.67 2.80 -16.97
C ASP A 110 -15.16 2.98 -18.42
N HIS A 111 -14.07 3.75 -18.61
CA HIS A 111 -13.56 4.11 -19.93
C HIS A 111 -12.72 3.03 -20.63
N GLY A 112 -12.66 1.80 -20.08
CA GLY A 112 -12.01 0.64 -20.72
C GLY A 112 -10.57 0.93 -21.16
N LYS A 113 -10.28 0.74 -22.47
CA LYS A 113 -8.93 0.96 -23.01
C LYS A 113 -8.40 2.38 -22.81
N ALA A 114 -9.24 3.39 -22.91
CA ALA A 114 -8.80 4.79 -22.70
C ALA A 114 -8.34 5.03 -21.25
N ALA A 115 -8.97 4.36 -20.27
CA ALA A 115 -8.54 4.40 -18.89
C ALA A 115 -7.19 3.73 -18.69
N GLU A 116 -6.98 2.57 -19.33
CA GLU A 116 -5.72 1.84 -19.25
C GLU A 116 -4.57 2.64 -19.88
N ASP A 117 -4.78 3.22 -21.06
CA ASP A 117 -3.79 4.06 -21.73
C ASP A 117 -3.44 5.30 -20.84
N CYS A 118 -4.47 5.97 -20.28
CA CYS A 118 -4.31 7.07 -19.33
C CYS A 118 -3.51 6.67 -18.09
N PHE A 119 -3.82 5.51 -17.51
CA PHE A 119 -3.13 4.99 -16.33
C PHE A 119 -1.65 4.72 -16.63
N ARG A 120 -1.35 4.01 -17.71
CA ARG A 120 0.02 3.74 -18.15
C ARG A 120 0.84 5.01 -18.36
N ASP A 121 0.27 6.01 -19.02
CA ASP A 121 0.94 7.30 -19.25
C ASP A 121 1.24 8.05 -17.95
N ASN A 122 0.33 8.01 -16.99
CA ASN A 122 0.53 8.61 -15.68
C ASN A 122 1.54 7.81 -14.82
N LEU A 123 1.58 6.49 -14.97
CA LEU A 123 2.57 5.64 -14.30
C LEU A 123 3.98 5.85 -14.86
N ILE A 124 4.13 5.97 -16.18
CA ILE A 124 5.42 6.30 -16.83
C ILE A 124 5.91 7.65 -16.29
N TYR A 125 5.04 8.66 -16.27
CA TYR A 125 5.36 9.97 -15.69
C TYR A 125 5.79 9.87 -14.22
N ALA A 126 5.07 9.09 -13.40
CA ALA A 126 5.41 8.88 -11.99
C ALA A 126 6.77 8.19 -11.85
N SER A 127 7.02 7.14 -12.64
CA SER A 127 8.27 6.38 -12.65
C SER A 127 9.47 7.26 -12.97
N GLU A 128 9.39 8.09 -14.04
CA GLU A 128 10.45 9.00 -14.44
C GLU A 128 10.76 10.03 -13.35
N LEU A 129 9.74 10.54 -12.68
CA LEU A 129 9.89 11.52 -11.60
C LEU A 129 10.47 10.89 -10.32
N ALA A 130 10.12 9.64 -10.02
CA ALA A 130 10.52 8.93 -8.80
C ALA A 130 11.92 8.30 -8.89
N ALA A 131 12.33 7.84 -10.09
CA ALA A 131 13.55 7.09 -10.31
C ALA A 131 14.83 7.78 -9.80
N PRO A 132 15.06 9.12 -9.98
CA PRO A 132 16.26 9.80 -9.46
C PRO A 132 16.36 9.80 -7.93
N HIS A 133 15.32 9.44 -7.22
CA HIS A 133 15.20 9.49 -5.78
C HIS A 133 15.06 8.12 -5.13
N ASP A 134 15.23 7.06 -5.92
CA ASP A 134 15.09 5.65 -5.47
C ASP A 134 13.71 5.32 -4.87
N VAL A 135 12.67 6.04 -5.32
CA VAL A 135 11.29 5.82 -4.90
C VAL A 135 10.61 4.84 -5.85
N THR A 136 10.05 3.78 -5.29
CA THR A 136 9.23 2.80 -6.02
C THR A 136 7.81 3.35 -6.23
N ILE A 137 7.26 3.16 -7.41
CA ILE A 137 5.84 3.39 -7.69
C ILE A 137 5.08 2.10 -7.47
N LEU A 138 4.05 2.16 -6.64
CA LEU A 138 3.16 1.05 -6.37
C LEU A 138 1.82 1.23 -7.06
N ILE A 139 1.26 0.13 -7.55
CA ILE A 139 -0.12 0.03 -8.05
C ILE A 139 -0.82 -1.13 -7.35
N GLU A 140 -2.09 -0.97 -7.02
CA GLU A 140 -2.81 -1.88 -6.16
C GLU A 140 -4.08 -2.41 -6.85
N PRO A 141 -4.21 -3.75 -6.98
CA PRO A 141 -5.49 -4.38 -7.30
C PRO A 141 -6.46 -4.29 -6.11
N ILE A 142 -7.51 -3.50 -6.25
CA ILE A 142 -8.51 -3.28 -5.19
C ILE A 142 -9.82 -3.98 -5.53
N ASN A 143 -10.37 -4.76 -4.59
CA ASN A 143 -11.63 -5.48 -4.78
C ASN A 143 -12.79 -4.53 -5.05
N ARG A 144 -13.65 -4.91 -6.01
CA ARG A 144 -14.79 -4.08 -6.44
C ARG A 144 -16.01 -4.19 -5.51
N ASN A 145 -15.96 -5.06 -4.49
CA ASN A 145 -16.99 -5.06 -3.44
C ASN A 145 -16.84 -3.81 -2.56
N ASP A 146 -15.60 -3.46 -2.21
CA ASP A 146 -15.31 -2.26 -1.41
C ASP A 146 -15.29 -0.99 -2.26
N VAL A 147 -14.70 -1.05 -3.45
CA VAL A 147 -14.55 0.10 -4.34
C VAL A 147 -15.12 -0.21 -5.72
N LYS A 148 -16.45 -0.09 -5.82
CA LYS A 148 -17.16 -0.34 -7.08
C LYS A 148 -16.61 0.50 -8.22
N GLY A 149 -16.30 -0.15 -9.35
CA GLY A 149 -15.77 0.52 -10.55
C GLY A 149 -14.30 0.91 -10.45
N TYR A 150 -13.55 0.41 -9.46
CA TYR A 150 -12.10 0.63 -9.42
C TYR A 150 -11.43 0.03 -10.65
N HIS A 151 -10.51 0.79 -11.27
CA HIS A 151 -9.92 0.41 -12.55
C HIS A 151 -9.14 -0.91 -12.46
N LEU A 152 -8.19 -0.99 -11.53
CA LEU A 152 -7.34 -2.16 -11.33
C LEU A 152 -7.90 -3.08 -10.24
N ALA A 153 -8.29 -4.31 -10.59
CA ALA A 153 -8.89 -5.23 -9.64
C ALA A 153 -8.23 -6.62 -9.57
N TYR A 154 -7.48 -7.01 -10.60
CA TYR A 154 -6.84 -8.32 -10.67
C TYR A 154 -5.32 -8.19 -10.68
N VAL A 155 -4.63 -9.16 -10.08
CA VAL A 155 -3.16 -9.21 -9.99
C VAL A 155 -2.55 -9.26 -11.39
N GLU A 156 -3.12 -10.08 -12.28
CA GLU A 156 -2.65 -10.26 -13.64
C GLU A 156 -2.72 -8.96 -14.46
N ASP A 157 -3.81 -8.18 -14.31
CA ASP A 157 -3.97 -6.88 -14.98
C ASP A 157 -2.89 -5.90 -14.50
N GLY A 158 -2.57 -5.93 -13.19
CA GLY A 158 -1.49 -5.12 -12.62
C GLY A 158 -0.11 -5.51 -13.18
N VAL A 159 0.16 -6.79 -13.29
CA VAL A 159 1.40 -7.30 -13.89
C VAL A 159 1.50 -6.92 -15.38
N GLU A 160 0.38 -7.03 -16.13
CA GLU A 160 0.35 -6.60 -17.52
C GLU A 160 0.63 -5.09 -17.66
N THR A 161 -0.01 -4.28 -16.81
CA THR A 161 0.22 -2.82 -16.77
C THR A 161 1.68 -2.52 -16.48
N ILE A 162 2.31 -3.14 -15.48
CA ILE A 162 3.73 -2.97 -15.16
C ILE A 162 4.61 -3.32 -16.36
N LYS A 163 4.40 -4.48 -16.97
CA LYS A 163 5.18 -4.93 -18.15
C LYS A 163 5.03 -3.98 -19.34
N ALA A 164 3.82 -3.47 -19.57
CA ALA A 164 3.53 -2.56 -20.67
C ALA A 164 4.21 -1.19 -20.53
N THR A 165 4.41 -0.69 -19.30
CA THR A 165 5.13 0.57 -19.06
C THR A 165 6.64 0.47 -19.34
N LYS A 166 7.22 -0.72 -19.26
CA LYS A 166 8.68 -1.00 -19.36
C LYS A 166 9.50 -0.25 -18.30
N CYS A 167 8.88 0.28 -17.28
CA CYS A 167 9.55 0.97 -16.18
C CYS A 167 10.08 -0.02 -15.15
N LYS A 168 11.27 0.25 -14.59
CA LYS A 168 11.94 -0.68 -13.66
C LYS A 168 11.51 -0.50 -12.20
N ASN A 169 11.00 0.66 -11.84
CA ASN A 169 10.62 1.04 -10.48
C ASN A 169 9.10 1.09 -10.26
N ILE A 170 8.31 0.36 -11.08
CA ILE A 170 6.88 0.13 -10.83
C ILE A 170 6.70 -1.30 -10.34
N ARG A 171 5.94 -1.49 -9.25
CA ARG A 171 5.66 -2.76 -8.59
C ARG A 171 4.22 -2.85 -8.15
N LEU A 172 3.77 -4.06 -7.83
CA LEU A 172 2.49 -4.29 -7.17
C LEU A 172 2.58 -3.96 -5.67
N MET A 173 1.58 -3.26 -5.17
CA MET A 173 1.14 -3.37 -3.78
C MET A 173 0.13 -4.52 -3.73
N PHE A 174 0.52 -5.60 -3.09
CA PHE A 174 -0.26 -6.83 -3.02
C PHE A 174 -0.95 -6.89 -1.67
N ASP A 175 -2.18 -6.34 -1.58
CA ASP A 175 -3.00 -6.48 -0.38
C ASP A 175 -3.70 -7.84 -0.40
N CYS A 176 -3.30 -8.73 0.50
CA CYS A 176 -3.86 -10.07 0.66
C CYS A 176 -5.38 -10.06 0.87
N TYR A 177 -5.92 -9.03 1.55
CA TYR A 177 -7.35 -8.86 1.74
C TYR A 177 -8.09 -8.64 0.42
N HIS A 178 -7.61 -7.69 -0.40
CA HIS A 178 -8.23 -7.40 -1.68
C HIS A 178 -8.11 -8.57 -2.66
N VAL A 179 -6.96 -9.20 -2.73
CA VAL A 179 -6.71 -10.35 -3.59
C VAL A 179 -7.58 -11.54 -3.19
N GLN A 180 -7.65 -11.86 -1.89
CA GLN A 180 -8.47 -12.97 -1.41
C GLN A 180 -9.96 -12.80 -1.74
N ILE A 181 -10.50 -11.57 -1.62
CA ILE A 181 -11.91 -11.28 -1.96
C ILE A 181 -12.16 -11.39 -3.46
N THR A 182 -11.20 -10.91 -4.29
CA THR A 182 -11.40 -10.85 -5.75
C THR A 182 -11.13 -12.19 -6.43
N GLN A 183 -10.04 -12.87 -6.05
CA GLN A 183 -9.51 -14.02 -6.78
C GLN A 183 -9.40 -15.30 -5.94
N GLY A 184 -9.27 -15.18 -4.61
CA GLY A 184 -8.86 -16.29 -3.77
C GLY A 184 -7.42 -16.72 -4.07
N ASP A 185 -7.01 -17.87 -3.54
CA ASP A 185 -5.70 -18.52 -3.81
C ASP A 185 -4.49 -17.58 -3.65
N THR A 186 -4.58 -16.73 -2.61
CA THR A 186 -3.62 -15.65 -2.32
C THR A 186 -2.17 -16.18 -2.26
N VAL A 187 -1.95 -17.33 -1.64
CA VAL A 187 -0.61 -17.93 -1.49
C VAL A 187 0.03 -18.27 -2.84
N ARG A 188 -0.74 -18.88 -3.76
CA ARG A 188 -0.27 -19.18 -5.12
C ARG A 188 0.05 -17.89 -5.87
N LEU A 189 -0.83 -16.88 -5.81
CA LEU A 189 -0.63 -15.61 -6.50
C LEU A 189 0.60 -14.85 -5.99
N ILE A 190 0.96 -14.96 -4.69
CA ILE A 190 2.23 -14.44 -4.16
C ILE A 190 3.40 -15.14 -4.84
N ARG A 191 3.43 -16.49 -4.83
CA ARG A 191 4.54 -17.26 -5.43
C ARG A 191 4.71 -16.96 -6.92
N ASP A 192 3.60 -16.93 -7.67
CA ASP A 192 3.61 -16.73 -9.11
C ASP A 192 4.05 -15.31 -9.53
N ASN A 193 3.90 -14.30 -8.64
CA ASN A 193 4.11 -12.90 -8.99
C ASN A 193 5.14 -12.18 -8.12
N ILE A 194 5.92 -12.89 -7.29
CA ILE A 194 6.84 -12.27 -6.32
C ILE A 194 7.81 -11.27 -6.96
N GLU A 195 8.28 -11.54 -8.17
CA GLU A 195 9.18 -10.64 -8.91
C GLU A 195 8.57 -9.27 -9.24
N HIS A 196 7.23 -9.19 -9.25
CA HIS A 196 6.48 -7.97 -9.52
C HIS A 196 5.97 -7.28 -8.25
N ILE A 197 6.01 -7.96 -7.09
CA ILE A 197 5.53 -7.42 -5.82
C ILE A 197 6.59 -6.52 -5.19
N GLY A 198 6.21 -5.30 -4.85
CA GLY A 198 7.04 -4.32 -4.15
C GLY A 198 6.63 -4.12 -2.69
N HIS A 199 5.37 -4.42 -2.36
CA HIS A 199 4.85 -4.31 -1.01
C HIS A 199 3.71 -5.30 -0.79
N ILE A 200 3.64 -5.87 0.41
CA ILE A 200 2.56 -6.78 0.85
C ILE A 200 1.75 -6.08 1.92
N GLN A 201 0.41 -6.24 1.89
CA GLN A 201 -0.47 -5.79 2.97
C GLN A 201 -1.38 -6.92 3.44
N ILE A 202 -1.80 -6.85 4.71
CA ILE A 202 -2.58 -7.90 5.38
C ILE A 202 -3.74 -7.33 6.19
N ALA A 203 -4.89 -8.02 6.12
CA ALA A 203 -6.05 -7.85 6.99
C ALA A 203 -6.91 -9.11 6.96
N ALA A 204 -7.70 -9.36 8.00
CA ALA A 204 -8.65 -10.47 8.02
C ALA A 204 -9.68 -10.38 6.88
N VAL A 205 -10.08 -11.53 6.36
CA VAL A 205 -11.12 -11.64 5.33
C VAL A 205 -12.32 -12.38 5.93
N PRO A 206 -13.55 -11.85 5.84
CA PRO A 206 -13.98 -10.71 5.01
C PRO A 206 -14.10 -9.36 5.74
N ASP A 207 -13.87 -9.27 7.04
CA ASP A 207 -14.21 -8.11 7.87
C ASP A 207 -13.16 -6.99 7.89
N ARG A 208 -11.99 -7.23 7.26
CA ARG A 208 -10.82 -6.32 7.25
C ARG A 208 -10.32 -5.96 8.65
N GLY A 209 -10.49 -6.87 9.64
CA GLY A 209 -9.99 -6.74 11.00
C GLY A 209 -8.56 -7.23 11.15
N GLU A 210 -8.14 -7.51 12.41
CA GLU A 210 -6.83 -8.09 12.74
C GLU A 210 -6.59 -9.41 11.99
N PRO A 211 -5.38 -9.66 11.46
CA PRO A 211 -5.07 -10.83 10.64
C PRO A 211 -4.87 -12.12 11.46
N ASP A 212 -5.64 -12.29 12.52
CA ASP A 212 -5.66 -13.45 13.43
C ASP A 212 -6.90 -14.32 13.27
N SER A 213 -7.76 -14.00 12.33
CA SER A 213 -9.05 -14.66 12.09
C SER A 213 -9.49 -14.53 10.64
N GLY A 214 -10.63 -15.11 10.31
CA GLY A 214 -11.24 -15.07 8.97
C GLY A 214 -10.88 -16.28 8.13
N VAL A 215 -11.11 -16.17 6.81
CA VAL A 215 -10.97 -17.30 5.87
C VAL A 215 -9.58 -17.43 5.25
N LEU A 216 -8.71 -16.42 5.42
CA LEU A 216 -7.34 -16.44 4.93
C LEU A 216 -6.40 -16.84 6.08
N GLU A 217 -5.77 -18.00 5.92
CA GLU A 217 -4.80 -18.52 6.89
C GLU A 217 -3.45 -17.82 6.74
N TYR A 218 -3.21 -16.81 7.57
CA TYR A 218 -1.99 -15.99 7.46
C TYR A 218 -0.70 -16.75 7.75
N ARG A 219 -0.76 -17.85 8.50
CA ARG A 219 0.41 -18.72 8.68
C ARG A 219 0.94 -19.23 7.34
N GLU A 220 0.05 -19.65 6.44
CA GLU A 220 0.42 -20.13 5.10
C GLU A 220 0.97 -18.99 4.23
N VAL A 221 0.41 -17.78 4.36
CA VAL A 221 0.92 -16.57 3.68
C VAL A 221 2.35 -16.25 4.15
N PHE A 222 2.60 -16.24 5.46
CA PHE A 222 3.92 -15.93 6.00
C PHE A 222 4.96 -16.99 5.63
N LEU A 223 4.61 -18.28 5.66
CA LEU A 223 5.48 -19.37 5.21
C LEU A 223 5.82 -19.20 3.72
N ALA A 224 4.85 -18.87 2.89
CA ALA A 224 5.10 -18.62 1.46
C ALA A 224 6.03 -17.43 1.23
N LEU A 225 5.89 -16.34 1.99
CA LEU A 225 6.78 -15.17 1.91
C LEU A 225 8.22 -15.51 2.32
N GLU A 226 8.40 -16.35 3.33
CA GLU A 226 9.74 -16.85 3.71
C GLU A 226 10.34 -17.76 2.64
N GLU A 227 9.53 -18.67 2.07
CA GLU A 227 9.93 -19.59 1.00
C GLU A 227 10.45 -18.84 -0.24
N VAL A 228 9.77 -17.74 -0.62
CA VAL A 228 10.18 -16.91 -1.77
C VAL A 228 11.24 -15.86 -1.40
N ASN A 229 11.75 -15.87 -0.17
CA ASN A 229 12.72 -14.92 0.36
C ASN A 229 12.28 -13.46 0.24
N TYR A 230 11.01 -13.17 0.56
CA TYR A 230 10.52 -11.80 0.58
C TYR A 230 11.24 -11.00 1.68
N ASP A 231 11.92 -9.94 1.29
CA ASP A 231 12.74 -9.10 2.18
C ASP A 231 12.13 -7.71 2.45
N GLY A 232 10.93 -7.45 1.91
CA GLY A 232 10.17 -6.22 2.15
C GLY A 232 9.51 -6.16 3.54
N PHE A 233 8.68 -5.13 3.71
CA PHE A 233 7.81 -5.01 4.88
C PHE A 233 6.41 -5.53 4.54
N ILE A 234 5.70 -6.02 5.57
CA ILE A 234 4.32 -6.47 5.49
C ILE A 234 3.45 -5.45 6.21
N GLY A 235 2.62 -4.74 5.48
CA GLY A 235 1.76 -3.66 5.97
C GLY A 235 0.54 -4.20 6.72
N ALA A 236 0.41 -3.86 7.99
CA ALA A 236 -0.78 -4.14 8.79
C ALA A 236 -1.87 -3.12 8.45
N GLU A 237 -2.63 -3.37 7.37
CA GLU A 237 -3.66 -2.47 6.85
C GLU A 237 -5.08 -2.96 7.18
N TYR A 238 -5.43 -2.94 8.45
CA TYR A 238 -6.70 -3.45 8.93
C TYR A 238 -7.42 -2.45 9.85
N ARG A 239 -8.72 -2.67 10.05
CA ARG A 239 -9.55 -1.90 10.99
C ARG A 239 -9.57 -2.58 12.34
N PRO A 240 -8.95 -1.98 13.38
CA PRO A 240 -8.94 -2.58 14.71
C PRO A 240 -10.36 -2.79 15.23
N ARG A 241 -10.66 -4.00 15.75
CA ARG A 241 -11.99 -4.34 16.28
C ARG A 241 -12.31 -3.63 17.59
N ASN A 242 -11.32 -3.50 18.49
CA ASN A 242 -11.50 -2.94 19.83
C ASN A 242 -10.50 -1.83 20.18
N GLY A 243 -9.75 -1.34 19.21
CA GLY A 243 -8.64 -0.40 19.39
C GLY A 243 -7.32 -1.00 18.96
N THR A 244 -6.40 -0.14 18.51
CA THR A 244 -5.16 -0.63 17.88
C THR A 244 -4.29 -1.42 18.85
N ALA A 245 -4.08 -0.90 20.07
CA ALA A 245 -3.17 -1.52 21.04
C ALA A 245 -3.67 -2.89 21.53
N GLU A 246 -4.97 -3.01 21.73
CA GLU A 246 -5.63 -4.23 22.22
C GLU A 246 -5.59 -5.35 21.17
N GLY A 247 -5.63 -4.99 19.88
CA GLY A 247 -5.65 -5.93 18.76
C GLY A 247 -4.28 -6.49 18.35
N LEU A 248 -3.16 -6.04 18.93
CA LEU A 248 -1.80 -6.41 18.48
C LEU A 248 -1.29 -7.76 19.01
N GLY A 249 -2.17 -8.61 19.57
CA GLY A 249 -1.81 -9.96 20.00
C GLY A 249 -1.18 -10.81 18.88
N TRP A 250 -1.75 -10.71 17.68
CA TRP A 250 -1.29 -11.43 16.50
C TRP A 250 0.19 -11.14 16.15
N LEU A 251 0.66 -9.92 16.30
CA LEU A 251 2.03 -9.54 15.95
C LEU A 251 3.05 -10.26 16.87
N LYS A 252 2.74 -10.39 18.15
CA LYS A 252 3.56 -11.15 19.11
C LYS A 252 3.56 -12.64 18.79
N GLU A 253 2.40 -13.17 18.44
CA GLU A 253 2.23 -14.57 18.08
C GLU A 253 3.04 -14.94 16.83
N VAL A 254 2.87 -14.19 15.74
CA VAL A 254 3.62 -14.41 14.49
C VAL A 254 5.12 -14.35 14.72
N ARG A 255 5.61 -13.39 15.50
CA ARG A 255 7.04 -13.30 15.84
C ARG A 255 7.55 -14.52 16.62
N SER A 256 6.70 -15.16 17.41
CA SER A 256 7.06 -16.37 18.12
C SER A 256 7.19 -17.61 17.22
N TRP A 257 6.55 -17.62 16.05
CA TRP A 257 6.67 -18.70 15.07
C TRP A 257 7.96 -18.62 14.24
N LEU A 258 8.54 -17.42 14.14
CA LEU A 258 9.69 -17.12 13.30
C LEU A 258 11.04 -17.17 14.04
N LEU A 259 11.00 -17.52 15.33
CA LEU A 259 12.17 -17.77 16.20
C LEU A 259 12.54 -19.25 16.19
#